data_e3f1ff2a525626d565bc6a88a6294e40
#
_entry.id   e3f1ff2a525626d565bc6a88a6294e40
#
_cell.length_a   1.000
_cell.length_b   1.000
_cell.length_c   1.000
_cell.angle_alpha   90.00
_cell.angle_beta   90.00
_cell.angle_gamma   90.00
#
_symmetry.space_group_name_H-M   'P 1'
#
loop_
_entity.id
_entity.type
_entity.pdbx_description
1 polymer ?
#
loop_
_entity_poly.entity_id
_entity_poly.type
_entity_poly.pdbx_seq_one_letter_code
_entity_poly.pdbx_strand_id
1 'polypeptide(L)'
;TLEIKKDDRILLKGINGSGKSSVIKSILADEKITLLNTLPSEAINDIQIIGGLHEVAHGIKVSYISQDTSYLTGSLTRYIDTNSLDATLFKALLRQLDFERIQFEKNLQDYSEGQKKKVLIATSLSSQAHLYIWDEPLNYIDVFSRMQIEDMILKFKPTMLFVEHDKEFADKIATNVIYL
;
A
#
# COMPACT_ATOMS: atom_id res chain seq x y z
N THR A 1 -2.11 14.53 17.05
CA THR A 1 -3.39 13.89 16.68
C THR A 1 -3.36 13.56 15.20
N LEU A 2 -3.67 12.32 14.82
CA LEU A 2 -3.86 11.89 13.44
C LEU A 2 -5.38 11.83 13.17
N GLU A 3 -5.86 12.64 12.23
CA GLU A 3 -7.22 12.59 11.72
C GLU A 3 -7.14 12.41 10.20
N ILE A 4 -7.88 11.46 9.64
CA ILE A 4 -7.91 11.16 8.21
C ILE A 4 -9.32 11.40 7.70
N LYS A 5 -9.46 12.36 6.79
CA LYS A 5 -10.73 12.67 6.11
C LYS A 5 -10.70 12.15 4.68
N LYS A 6 -11.87 12.07 4.08
CA LYS A 6 -12.00 11.72 2.66
C LYS A 6 -11.13 12.65 1.81
N ASP A 7 -10.46 12.07 0.83
CA ASP A 7 -9.54 12.71 -0.12
C ASP A 7 -8.23 13.26 0.49
N ASP A 8 -8.00 13.05 1.79
CA ASP A 8 -6.70 13.33 2.42
C ASP A 8 -5.63 12.35 1.93
N ARG A 9 -4.45 12.86 1.67
CA ARG A 9 -3.25 12.07 1.43
C ARG A 9 -2.20 12.50 2.45
N ILE A 10 -2.14 11.77 3.55
CA ILE A 10 -1.35 12.10 4.72
C ILE A 10 0.00 11.39 4.68
N LEU A 11 1.07 12.16 4.68
CA LEU A 11 2.43 11.65 4.85
C LEU A 11 2.75 11.53 6.34
N LEU A 12 3.10 10.34 6.81
CA LEU A 12 3.75 10.13 8.10
C LEU A 12 5.25 10.33 7.95
N LYS A 13 5.80 11.37 8.56
CA LYS A 13 7.21 11.72 8.52
C LYS A 13 7.85 11.59 9.90
N GLY A 14 9.06 11.06 9.94
CA GLY A 14 9.82 10.89 11.18
C GLY A 14 11.08 10.06 10.93
N ILE A 15 12.01 10.12 11.87
CA ILE A 15 13.25 9.31 11.83
C ILE A 15 12.91 7.82 11.93
N ASN A 16 13.87 6.96 11.55
CA ASN A 16 13.69 5.52 11.73
C ASN A 16 13.53 5.22 13.23
N GLY A 17 12.53 4.37 13.55
CA GLY A 17 12.18 4.07 14.94
C GLY A 17 11.25 5.07 15.62
N SER A 18 10.78 6.13 14.95
CA SER A 18 9.83 7.10 15.54
C SER A 18 8.41 6.56 15.75
N GLY A 19 8.13 5.33 15.34
CA GLY A 19 6.82 4.69 15.54
C GLY A 19 5.88 4.73 14.34
N LYS A 20 6.34 5.13 13.14
CA LYS A 20 5.50 5.16 11.91
C LYS A 20 4.79 3.84 11.66
N SER A 21 5.53 2.74 11.63
CA SER A 21 4.97 1.40 11.42
C SER A 21 4.07 0.97 12.59
N SER A 22 4.34 1.42 13.83
CA SER A 22 3.47 1.15 14.97
C SER A 22 2.11 1.84 14.83
N VAL A 23 2.09 3.09 14.34
CA VAL A 23 0.84 3.81 14.03
C VAL A 23 0.06 3.09 12.94
N ILE A 24 0.71 2.71 11.83
CA ILE A 24 0.07 1.96 10.74
C ILE A 24 -0.52 0.65 11.28
N LYS A 25 0.27 -0.14 11.96
CA LYS A 25 -0.18 -1.41 12.52
C LYS A 25 -1.33 -1.24 13.53
N SER A 26 -1.31 -0.20 14.38
CA SER A 26 -2.41 0.06 15.31
C SER A 26 -3.73 0.34 14.59
N ILE A 27 -3.70 1.00 13.44
CA ILE A 27 -4.88 1.19 12.59
C ILE A 27 -5.33 -0.15 12.02
N LEU A 28 -4.40 -0.94 11.44
CA LEU A 28 -4.71 -2.22 10.82
C LEU A 28 -5.26 -3.28 11.80
N ALA A 29 -4.94 -3.17 13.09
CA ALA A 29 -5.40 -4.07 14.14
C ALA A 29 -6.83 -3.76 14.65
N ASP A 30 -7.45 -2.66 14.20
CA ASP A 30 -8.82 -2.32 14.63
C ASP A 30 -9.85 -3.28 14.02
N GLU A 31 -10.71 -3.86 14.88
CA GLU A 31 -11.74 -4.82 14.48
C GLU A 31 -12.79 -4.29 13.50
N LYS A 32 -12.92 -2.97 13.38
CA LYS A 32 -13.84 -2.29 12.47
C LYS A 32 -13.30 -2.18 11.04
N ILE A 33 -12.04 -2.58 10.83
CA ILE A 33 -11.37 -2.52 9.55
C ILE A 33 -11.47 -3.87 8.83
N THR A 34 -11.76 -3.82 7.54
CA THR A 34 -11.67 -4.96 6.63
C THR A 34 -10.49 -4.77 5.69
N LEU A 35 -9.49 -5.64 5.79
CA LEU A 35 -8.36 -5.67 4.85
C LEU A 35 -8.79 -6.31 3.53
N LEU A 36 -8.49 -5.65 2.41
CA LEU A 36 -8.87 -6.09 1.07
C LEU A 36 -7.83 -6.98 0.40
N ASN A 37 -6.61 -7.00 0.90
CA ASN A 37 -5.52 -7.81 0.34
C ASN A 37 -4.92 -8.73 1.40
N THR A 38 -4.46 -9.90 0.92
CA THR A 38 -3.82 -10.88 1.80
C THR A 38 -2.49 -10.33 2.32
N LEU A 39 -2.32 -10.41 3.64
CA LEU A 39 -1.08 -10.08 4.33
C LEU A 39 -0.54 -11.31 5.04
N PRO A 40 0.77 -11.38 5.31
CA PRO A 40 1.29 -12.39 6.21
C PRO A 40 0.65 -12.18 7.59
N SER A 41 0.23 -13.28 8.22
CA SER A 41 -0.43 -13.28 9.54
C SER A 41 0.41 -12.61 10.63
N GLU A 42 1.72 -12.56 10.46
CA GLU A 42 2.68 -11.94 11.38
C GLU A 42 2.71 -10.40 11.27
N ALA A 43 2.17 -9.83 10.19
CA ALA A 43 2.23 -8.39 9.96
C ALA A 43 1.41 -7.57 10.97
N ILE A 44 0.46 -8.18 11.68
CA ILE A 44 -0.50 -7.51 12.57
C ILE A 44 -0.37 -7.96 14.04
N ASN A 45 0.29 -9.08 14.32
CA ASN A 45 0.12 -9.84 15.57
C ASN A 45 0.79 -9.29 16.85
N ASP A 46 1.58 -8.20 16.83
CA ASP A 46 2.39 -7.80 18.00
C ASP A 46 2.15 -6.39 18.51
N ILE A 47 0.91 -5.87 18.44
CA ILE A 47 0.67 -4.51 18.90
C ILE A 47 -0.22 -4.46 20.12
N GLN A 48 0.35 -4.00 21.22
CA GLN A 48 -0.39 -3.48 22.37
C GLN A 48 -0.55 -1.97 22.22
N ILE A 49 -1.78 -1.51 22.03
CA ILE A 49 -2.09 -0.07 22.13
C ILE A 49 -2.04 0.28 23.62
N ILE A 50 -0.97 0.97 24.04
CA ILE A 50 -0.74 1.28 25.47
C ILE A 50 -1.51 2.53 25.92
N GLY A 51 -2.04 3.32 24.99
CA GLY A 51 -2.82 4.52 25.31
C GLY A 51 -3.13 5.37 24.08
N GLY A 52 -4.06 6.30 24.25
CA GLY A 52 -4.53 7.20 23.22
C GLY A 52 -6.00 6.98 22.85
N LEU A 53 -6.61 7.99 22.25
CA LEU A 53 -7.95 7.88 21.69
C LEU A 53 -7.79 7.34 20.27
N HIS A 54 -8.39 6.18 20.02
CA HIS A 54 -8.43 5.55 18.71
C HIS A 54 -9.90 5.41 18.31
N GLU A 55 -10.30 6.09 17.25
CA GLU A 55 -11.66 6.03 16.74
C GLU A 55 -11.63 5.76 15.23
N VAL A 56 -12.22 4.64 14.85
CA VAL A 56 -12.36 4.23 13.45
C VAL A 56 -13.84 4.09 13.11
N ALA A 57 -14.25 4.62 11.98
CA ALA A 57 -15.60 4.42 11.49
C ALA A 57 -15.85 2.94 11.14
N HIS A 58 -17.11 2.49 11.33
CA HIS A 58 -17.48 1.11 11.03
C HIS A 58 -17.40 0.80 9.52
N GLY A 59 -16.94 -0.41 9.20
CA GLY A 59 -16.95 -0.94 7.82
C GLY A 59 -15.92 -0.30 6.91
N ILE A 60 -14.85 0.25 7.45
CA ILE A 60 -13.75 0.80 6.66
C ILE A 60 -13.00 -0.33 5.95
N LYS A 61 -12.96 -0.26 4.63
CA LYS A 61 -12.16 -1.14 3.78
C LYS A 61 -10.79 -0.52 3.57
N VAL A 62 -9.74 -1.26 3.92
CA VAL A 62 -8.36 -0.80 3.82
C VAL A 62 -7.58 -1.66 2.85
N SER A 63 -6.81 -1.02 1.96
CA SER A 63 -5.78 -1.67 1.16
C SER A 63 -4.41 -1.28 1.72
N TYR A 64 -3.60 -2.26 2.07
CA TYR A 64 -2.30 -2.05 2.70
C TYR A 64 -1.15 -2.58 1.83
N ILE A 65 -0.13 -1.76 1.63
CA ILE A 65 1.15 -2.17 1.07
C ILE A 65 2.19 -2.20 2.19
N SER A 66 2.73 -3.39 2.44
CA SER A 66 3.77 -3.62 3.43
C SER A 66 5.17 -3.39 2.85
N GLN A 67 6.14 -3.13 3.72
CA GLN A 67 7.55 -3.13 3.33
C GLN A 67 8.03 -4.53 2.93
N ASP A 68 7.59 -5.56 3.65
CA ASP A 68 7.92 -6.95 3.38
C ASP A 68 7.17 -7.48 2.17
N THR A 69 7.90 -8.09 1.25
CA THR A 69 7.38 -8.74 0.02
C THR A 69 7.65 -10.24 0.00
N SER A 70 8.29 -10.79 1.03
CA SER A 70 8.76 -12.19 1.08
C SER A 70 7.64 -13.22 1.00
N TYR A 71 6.43 -12.85 1.41
CA TYR A 71 5.24 -13.71 1.37
C TYR A 71 4.66 -13.90 -0.05
N LEU A 72 5.10 -13.11 -1.02
CA LEU A 72 4.63 -13.22 -2.39
C LEU A 72 5.23 -14.45 -3.07
N THR A 73 4.42 -15.48 -3.22
CA THR A 73 4.82 -16.79 -3.80
C THR A 73 3.73 -17.32 -4.74
N GLY A 74 4.12 -18.28 -5.58
CA GLY A 74 3.19 -18.94 -6.51
C GLY A 74 2.95 -18.15 -7.78
N SER A 75 1.99 -18.60 -8.60
CA SER A 75 1.68 -17.96 -9.88
C SER A 75 0.86 -16.68 -9.71
N LEU A 76 1.03 -15.76 -10.65
CA LEU A 76 0.24 -14.52 -10.68
C LEU A 76 -1.27 -14.79 -10.80
N THR A 77 -1.66 -15.84 -11.53
CA THR A 77 -3.07 -16.25 -11.64
C THR A 77 -3.65 -16.61 -10.27
N ARG A 78 -2.94 -17.47 -9.51
CA ARG A 78 -3.36 -17.86 -8.16
C ARG A 78 -3.44 -16.64 -7.24
N TYR A 79 -2.50 -15.70 -7.36
CA TYR A 79 -2.50 -14.47 -6.58
C TYR A 79 -3.73 -13.61 -6.87
N ILE A 80 -4.10 -13.45 -8.14
CA ILE A 80 -5.32 -12.74 -8.58
C ILE A 80 -6.56 -13.38 -7.96
N ASP A 81 -6.69 -14.69 -8.06
CA ASP A 81 -7.84 -15.43 -7.53
C ASP A 81 -7.94 -15.32 -6.01
N THR A 82 -6.81 -15.50 -5.30
CA THR A 82 -6.76 -15.45 -3.83
C THR A 82 -7.13 -14.05 -3.29
N ASN A 83 -6.74 -12.99 -3.99
CA ASN A 83 -7.05 -11.61 -3.61
C ASN A 83 -8.36 -11.09 -4.24
N SER A 84 -9.11 -11.94 -4.96
CA SER A 84 -10.37 -11.57 -5.63
C SER A 84 -10.25 -10.33 -6.51
N LEU A 85 -9.14 -10.21 -7.25
CA LEU A 85 -8.86 -9.05 -8.09
C LEU A 85 -9.56 -9.16 -9.45
N ASP A 86 -9.95 -8.01 -10.02
CA ASP A 86 -10.29 -7.94 -11.44
C ASP A 86 -9.01 -8.17 -12.26
N ALA A 87 -8.91 -9.33 -12.89
CA ALA A 87 -7.72 -9.75 -13.64
C ALA A 87 -7.39 -8.80 -14.80
N THR A 88 -8.41 -8.20 -15.43
CA THR A 88 -8.23 -7.29 -16.57
C THR A 88 -7.63 -5.98 -16.09
N LEU A 89 -8.23 -5.37 -15.08
CA LEU A 89 -7.76 -4.13 -14.47
C LEU A 89 -6.37 -4.30 -13.88
N PHE A 90 -6.16 -5.36 -13.08
CA PHE A 90 -4.89 -5.64 -12.43
C PHE A 90 -3.75 -5.79 -13.45
N LYS A 91 -3.96 -6.58 -14.51
CA LYS A 91 -2.95 -6.77 -15.57
C LYS A 91 -2.72 -5.48 -16.38
N ALA A 92 -3.75 -4.66 -16.58
CA ALA A 92 -3.61 -3.36 -17.24
C ALA A 92 -2.73 -2.40 -16.41
N LEU A 93 -2.95 -2.35 -15.09
CA LEU A 93 -2.12 -1.57 -14.16
C LEU A 93 -0.65 -2.05 -14.17
N LEU A 94 -0.41 -3.36 -14.13
CA LEU A 94 0.95 -3.89 -14.23
C LEU A 94 1.64 -3.48 -15.53
N ARG A 95 0.94 -3.52 -16.66
CA ARG A 95 1.50 -3.06 -17.95
C ARG A 95 1.82 -1.56 -17.93
N GLN A 96 0.95 -0.76 -17.31
CA GLN A 96 1.19 0.68 -17.14
C GLN A 96 2.42 0.95 -16.26
N LEU A 97 2.74 0.04 -15.33
CA LEU A 97 3.95 0.06 -14.50
C LEU A 97 5.14 -0.66 -15.18
N ASP A 98 5.14 -0.75 -16.50
CA ASP A 98 6.24 -1.34 -17.29
C ASP A 98 6.51 -2.82 -16.97
N PHE A 99 5.43 -3.60 -16.80
CA PHE A 99 5.51 -5.04 -16.59
C PHE A 99 5.46 -5.75 -17.95
N GLU A 100 6.56 -6.35 -18.36
CA GLU A 100 6.69 -7.04 -19.63
C GLU A 100 5.91 -8.35 -19.68
N ARG A 101 5.57 -8.80 -20.89
CA ARG A 101 4.78 -10.02 -21.11
C ARG A 101 5.39 -11.26 -20.44
N ILE A 102 6.70 -11.43 -20.53
CA ILE A 102 7.39 -12.58 -19.96
C ILE A 102 7.27 -12.64 -18.43
N GLN A 103 7.10 -11.52 -17.77
CA GLN A 103 6.96 -11.44 -16.32
C GLN A 103 5.65 -12.07 -15.83
N PHE A 104 4.57 -12.01 -16.65
CA PHE A 104 3.30 -12.63 -16.30
C PHE A 104 3.34 -14.16 -16.25
N GLU A 105 4.36 -14.78 -16.82
CA GLU A 105 4.55 -16.24 -16.87
C GLU A 105 5.41 -16.75 -15.71
N LYS A 106 6.09 -15.87 -14.98
CA LYS A 106 6.95 -16.23 -13.84
C LYS A 106 6.15 -16.34 -12.54
N ASN A 107 6.71 -17.08 -11.59
CA ASN A 107 6.20 -17.09 -10.23
C ASN A 107 6.65 -15.85 -9.46
N LEU A 108 5.84 -15.43 -8.47
CA LEU A 108 6.07 -14.21 -7.68
C LEU A 108 7.37 -14.25 -6.89
N GLN A 109 7.80 -15.43 -6.40
CA GLN A 109 9.08 -15.57 -5.69
C GLN A 109 10.29 -15.29 -6.59
N ASP A 110 10.14 -15.43 -7.91
CA ASP A 110 11.20 -15.21 -8.90
C ASP A 110 11.27 -13.74 -9.37
N TYR A 111 10.38 -12.89 -8.86
CA TYR A 111 10.37 -11.46 -9.15
C TYR A 111 11.45 -10.73 -8.37
N SER A 112 12.03 -9.69 -8.99
CA SER A 112 12.83 -8.72 -8.24
C SER A 112 11.98 -7.97 -7.23
N GLU A 113 12.61 -7.33 -6.23
CA GLU A 113 11.87 -6.55 -5.23
C GLU A 113 11.04 -5.44 -5.86
N GLY A 114 11.55 -4.76 -6.89
CA GLY A 114 10.79 -3.76 -7.65
C GLY A 114 9.57 -4.36 -8.35
N GLN A 115 9.69 -5.54 -8.95
CA GLN A 115 8.56 -6.24 -9.57
C GLN A 115 7.51 -6.66 -8.53
N LYS A 116 7.93 -7.16 -7.38
CA LYS A 116 7.02 -7.48 -6.26
C LYS A 116 6.29 -6.22 -5.76
N LYS A 117 6.99 -5.09 -5.62
CA LYS A 117 6.37 -3.81 -5.26
C LYS A 117 5.35 -3.35 -6.31
N LYS A 118 5.65 -3.48 -7.59
CA LYS A 118 4.67 -3.19 -8.68
C LYS A 118 3.41 -4.06 -8.56
N VAL A 119 3.55 -5.35 -8.20
CA VAL A 119 2.41 -6.23 -7.93
C VAL A 119 1.58 -5.72 -6.76
N LEU A 120 2.18 -5.34 -5.65
CA LEU A 120 1.47 -4.79 -4.49
C LEU A 120 0.76 -3.47 -4.80
N ILE A 121 1.42 -2.58 -5.55
CA ILE A 121 0.84 -1.30 -5.96
C ILE A 121 -0.36 -1.53 -6.90
N ALA A 122 -0.22 -2.41 -7.90
CA ALA A 122 -1.31 -2.75 -8.79
C ALA A 122 -2.49 -3.40 -8.04
N THR A 123 -2.21 -4.28 -7.05
CA THR A 123 -3.22 -4.86 -6.15
C THR A 123 -3.97 -3.77 -5.39
N SER A 124 -3.23 -2.86 -4.78
CA SER A 124 -3.80 -1.76 -4.01
C SER A 124 -4.67 -0.87 -4.89
N LEU A 125 -4.16 -0.41 -6.04
CA LEU A 125 -4.87 0.48 -6.95
C LEU A 125 -6.06 -0.18 -7.66
N SER A 126 -6.09 -1.51 -7.79
CA SER A 126 -7.25 -2.24 -8.30
C SER A 126 -8.34 -2.48 -7.25
N SER A 127 -8.03 -2.24 -5.97
CA SER A 127 -8.96 -2.43 -4.87
C SER A 127 -9.90 -1.24 -4.72
N GLN A 128 -11.15 -1.49 -4.31
CA GLN A 128 -12.10 -0.44 -3.96
C GLN A 128 -12.03 -0.17 -2.44
N ALA A 129 -10.91 0.39 -1.99
CA ALA A 129 -10.70 0.73 -0.60
C ALA A 129 -11.25 2.11 -0.23
N HIS A 130 -11.62 2.28 1.05
CA HIS A 130 -11.94 3.58 1.63
C HIS A 130 -10.66 4.31 2.07
N LEU A 131 -9.63 3.54 2.48
CA LEU A 131 -8.34 4.05 2.91
C LEU A 131 -7.23 3.18 2.32
N TYR A 132 -6.24 3.83 1.73
CA TYR A 132 -5.02 3.21 1.22
C TYR A 132 -3.89 3.50 2.19
N ILE A 133 -3.27 2.47 2.74
CA ILE A 133 -2.12 2.60 3.63
C ILE A 133 -0.90 2.02 2.92
N TRP A 134 0.12 2.87 2.69
CA TRP A 134 1.32 2.49 1.96
C TRP A 134 2.56 2.72 2.81
N ASP A 135 3.28 1.64 3.11
CA ASP A 135 4.51 1.67 3.90
C ASP A 135 5.74 1.49 2.99
N GLU A 136 6.38 2.60 2.62
CA GLU A 136 7.53 2.69 1.72
C GLU A 136 7.31 1.94 0.38
N PRO A 137 6.27 2.29 -0.38
CA PRO A 137 5.88 1.55 -1.58
C PRO A 137 6.87 1.71 -2.73
N LEU A 138 7.63 2.83 -2.77
CA LEU A 138 8.47 3.17 -3.92
C LEU A 138 9.90 2.65 -3.84
N ASN A 139 10.26 1.94 -2.77
CA ASN A 139 11.55 1.29 -2.69
C ASN A 139 11.73 0.31 -3.87
N TYR A 140 12.85 0.44 -4.59
CA TYR A 140 13.20 -0.34 -5.79
C TYR A 140 12.31 -0.10 -7.03
N ILE A 141 11.45 0.92 -7.02
CA ILE A 141 10.63 1.32 -8.17
C ILE A 141 11.44 2.25 -9.08
N ASP A 142 11.43 1.96 -10.37
CA ASP A 142 12.06 2.80 -11.38
C ASP A 142 11.34 4.14 -11.58
N VAL A 143 12.06 5.12 -12.12
CA VAL A 143 11.55 6.50 -12.28
C VAL A 143 10.29 6.55 -13.15
N PHE A 144 10.23 5.77 -14.24
CA PHE A 144 9.07 5.76 -15.13
C PHE A 144 7.82 5.25 -14.40
N SER A 145 7.93 4.09 -13.74
CA SER A 145 6.81 3.53 -12.95
C SER A 145 6.38 4.46 -11.82
N ARG A 146 7.34 5.16 -11.18
CA ARG A 146 7.03 6.18 -10.16
C ARG A 146 6.16 7.31 -10.72
N MET A 147 6.52 7.86 -11.88
CA MET A 147 5.74 8.90 -12.54
C MET A 147 4.31 8.43 -12.86
N GLN A 148 4.16 7.19 -13.31
CA GLN A 148 2.83 6.60 -13.57
C GLN A 148 2.00 6.48 -12.27
N ILE A 149 2.63 6.09 -11.16
CA ILE A 149 1.97 6.00 -9.85
C ILE A 149 1.51 7.39 -9.38
N GLU A 150 2.38 8.40 -9.49
CA GLU A 150 2.04 9.79 -9.17
C GLU A 150 0.82 10.27 -9.96
N ASP A 151 0.82 10.09 -11.28
CA ASP A 151 -0.27 10.50 -12.15
C ASP A 151 -1.58 9.81 -11.78
N MET A 152 -1.54 8.51 -11.46
CA MET A 152 -2.72 7.77 -11.00
C MET A 152 -3.26 8.34 -9.68
N ILE A 153 -2.39 8.57 -8.69
CA ILE A 153 -2.81 9.10 -7.39
C ILE A 153 -3.40 10.51 -7.54
N LEU A 154 -2.76 11.37 -8.33
CA LEU A 154 -3.25 12.74 -8.55
C LEU A 154 -4.58 12.77 -9.29
N LYS A 155 -4.80 11.83 -10.21
CA LYS A 155 -6.03 11.72 -10.98
C LYS A 155 -7.20 11.19 -10.14
N PHE A 156 -6.96 10.12 -9.36
CA PHE A 156 -8.02 9.43 -8.61
C PHE A 156 -8.23 9.99 -7.20
N LYS A 157 -7.26 10.73 -6.66
CA LYS A 157 -7.29 11.37 -5.35
C LYS A 157 -7.76 10.43 -4.23
N PRO A 158 -7.15 9.23 -4.09
CA PRO A 158 -7.54 8.31 -3.04
C PRO A 158 -7.27 8.89 -1.66
N THR A 159 -8.07 8.50 -0.66
CA THR A 159 -7.75 8.78 0.74
C THR A 159 -6.58 7.89 1.16
N MET A 160 -5.45 8.46 1.54
CA MET A 160 -4.21 7.73 1.80
C MET A 160 -3.53 8.13 3.11
N LEU A 161 -2.93 7.15 3.75
CA LEU A 161 -1.91 7.31 4.77
C LEU A 161 -0.64 6.62 4.26
N PHE A 162 0.48 7.33 4.17
CA PHE A 162 1.67 6.74 3.59
C PHE A 162 2.96 7.20 4.29
N VAL A 163 3.95 6.32 4.24
CA VAL A 163 5.34 6.58 4.62
C VAL A 163 6.17 6.54 3.36
N GLU A 164 6.96 7.57 3.12
CA GLU A 164 7.85 7.63 1.97
C GLU A 164 9.05 8.52 2.27
N HIS A 165 10.21 8.16 1.73
CA HIS A 165 11.45 8.91 1.86
C HIS A 165 11.76 9.77 0.64
N ASP A 166 11.14 9.49 -0.49
CA ASP A 166 11.27 10.29 -1.70
C ASP A 166 10.56 11.63 -1.52
N LYS A 167 11.37 12.67 -1.44
CA LYS A 167 10.86 14.03 -1.15
C LYS A 167 10.00 14.56 -2.30
N GLU A 168 10.38 14.33 -3.55
CA GLU A 168 9.64 14.84 -4.71
C GLU A 168 8.25 14.21 -4.79
N PHE A 169 8.18 12.88 -4.62
CA PHE A 169 6.91 12.19 -4.55
C PHE A 169 6.06 12.67 -3.37
N ALA A 170 6.65 12.75 -2.19
CA ALA A 170 5.95 13.16 -0.98
C ALA A 170 5.37 14.58 -1.10
N ASP A 171 6.17 15.54 -1.57
CA ASP A 171 5.76 16.94 -1.75
C ASP A 171 4.65 17.09 -2.83
N LYS A 172 4.62 16.20 -3.82
CA LYS A 172 3.66 16.21 -4.92
C LYS A 172 2.31 15.59 -4.52
N ILE A 173 2.35 14.52 -3.72
CA ILE A 173 1.17 13.70 -3.40
C ILE A 173 0.50 14.13 -2.10
N ALA A 174 1.27 14.50 -1.07
CA ALA A 174 0.72 14.78 0.25
C ALA A 174 -0.16 16.04 0.25
N THR A 175 -1.34 15.91 0.88
CA THR A 175 -2.16 17.07 1.25
C THR A 175 -1.78 17.59 2.64
N ASN A 176 -1.34 16.69 3.52
CA ASN A 176 -0.94 16.99 4.89
C ASN A 176 0.28 16.15 5.29
N VAL A 177 1.08 16.68 6.22
CA VAL A 177 2.24 15.99 6.79
C VAL A 177 2.09 15.91 8.30
N ILE A 178 2.26 14.71 8.85
CA ILE A 178 2.28 14.47 10.30
C ILE A 178 3.68 14.01 10.70
N TYR A 179 4.26 14.68 11.65
CA TYR A 179 5.57 14.37 12.21
C TYR A 179 5.42 13.52 13.49
N LEU A 180 6.21 12.44 13.56
CA LEU A 180 6.32 11.51 14.70
C LEU A 180 7.71 11.57 15.33
#